data_80f998aeaeb35c0bab5e0d3036cba6bc
#
_entry.id   80f998aeaeb35c0bab5e0d3036cba6bc
#
_cell.length_a   1.000
_cell.length_b   1.000
_cell.length_c   1.000
_cell.angle_alpha   90.00
_cell.angle_beta   90.00
_cell.angle_gamma   90.00
#
_symmetry.space_group_name_H-M   'P 1'
#
loop_
_entity.id
_entity.type
_entity.pdbx_description
1 polymer ?
#
loop_
_entity_poly.entity_id
_entity_poly.type
_entity_poly.pdbx_seq_one_letter_code
_entity_poly.pdbx_strand_id
1 'polypeptide(L)'
;MAQLLVLYHTPTDSVAFDRYYQETHIPIAQKIPRLRSYRISDGPVQALAGTAPYLVAILSFDSMADISAALASSEGQAAAADLRNFASGGATLLIYDSKSL
;
A
#
# COMPACT_ATOMS: atom_id res chain seq x y z
N MET A 1 -0.03 -3.10 17.25
CA MET A 1 -0.68 -2.54 16.05
C MET A 1 -0.21 -3.32 14.83
N ALA A 2 -1.09 -3.59 13.92
CA ALA A 2 -0.78 -4.38 12.73
C ALA A 2 -0.59 -3.48 11.52
N GLN A 3 0.27 -3.90 10.60
CA GLN A 3 0.63 -3.13 9.41
C GLN A 3 0.38 -3.94 8.16
N LEU A 4 -0.14 -3.27 7.13
CA LEU A 4 -0.08 -3.72 5.75
C LEU A 4 0.96 -2.85 5.04
N LEU A 5 2.04 -3.47 4.61
CA LEU A 5 3.13 -2.79 3.91
C LEU A 5 3.04 -3.12 2.42
N VAL A 6 3.00 -2.10 1.59
CA VAL A 6 2.97 -2.28 0.14
C VAL A 6 4.23 -1.65 -0.46
N LEU A 7 5.01 -2.47 -1.14
CA LEU A 7 6.21 -2.02 -1.86
C LEU A 7 5.91 -2.05 -3.35
N TYR A 8 5.73 -0.88 -3.95
CA TYR A 8 5.52 -0.78 -5.40
C TYR A 8 6.87 -0.73 -6.09
N HIS A 9 7.08 -1.66 -7.02
CA HIS A 9 8.31 -1.68 -7.82
C HIS A 9 8.24 -0.64 -8.93
N THR A 10 9.40 -0.29 -9.49
CA THR A 10 9.49 0.78 -10.47
C THR A 10 8.53 0.55 -11.64
N PRO A 11 7.59 1.49 -11.88
CA PRO A 11 6.64 1.36 -12.98
C PRO A 11 7.29 1.67 -14.32
N THR A 12 6.64 1.26 -15.41
CA THR A 12 7.09 1.56 -16.77
C THR A 12 6.94 3.05 -17.10
N ASP A 13 5.96 3.72 -16.49
CA ASP A 13 5.69 5.14 -16.68
C ASP A 13 5.40 5.77 -15.31
N SER A 14 6.41 6.44 -14.75
CA SER A 14 6.30 7.00 -13.40
C SER A 14 5.32 8.17 -13.32
N VAL A 15 5.20 8.96 -14.38
CA VAL A 15 4.25 10.10 -14.41
C VAL A 15 2.82 9.58 -14.36
N ALA A 16 2.51 8.57 -15.16
CA ALA A 16 1.19 7.94 -15.18
C ALA A 16 0.89 7.25 -13.85
N PHE A 17 1.89 6.56 -13.26
CA PHE A 17 1.75 5.93 -11.94
C PHE A 17 1.39 6.97 -10.87
N ASP A 18 2.16 8.05 -10.79
CA ASP A 18 1.97 9.08 -9.76
C ASP A 18 0.59 9.72 -9.84
N ARG A 19 0.15 10.04 -11.05
CA ARG A 19 -1.17 10.64 -11.26
C ARG A 19 -2.28 9.69 -10.85
N TYR A 20 -2.24 8.45 -11.32
CA TYR A 20 -3.27 7.46 -11.00
C TYR A 20 -3.31 7.17 -9.50
N TYR A 21 -2.15 7.00 -8.90
CA TYR A 21 -2.05 6.73 -7.47
C TYR A 21 -2.72 7.83 -6.64
N GLN A 22 -2.38 9.08 -6.92
CA GLN A 22 -2.92 10.22 -6.17
C GLN A 22 -4.42 10.44 -6.46
N GLU A 23 -4.82 10.37 -7.71
CA GLU A 23 -6.18 10.76 -8.11
C GLU A 23 -7.19 9.64 -7.94
N THR A 24 -6.76 8.38 -8.08
CA THR A 24 -7.67 7.24 -8.13
C THR A 24 -7.45 6.23 -7.03
N HIS A 25 -6.21 5.74 -6.85
CA HIS A 25 -5.96 4.64 -5.92
C HIS A 25 -6.11 5.06 -4.46
N ILE A 26 -5.54 6.18 -4.06
CA ILE A 26 -5.63 6.64 -2.66
C ILE A 26 -7.08 6.77 -2.21
N PRO A 27 -8.00 7.42 -2.97
CA PRO A 27 -9.39 7.48 -2.57
C PRO A 27 -10.06 6.10 -2.41
N ILE A 28 -9.72 5.14 -3.26
CA ILE A 28 -10.23 3.76 -3.14
C ILE A 28 -9.72 3.12 -1.85
N ALA A 29 -8.42 3.19 -1.60
CA ALA A 29 -7.80 2.58 -0.43
C ALA A 29 -8.26 3.24 0.88
N GLN A 30 -8.55 4.53 0.88
CA GLN A 30 -9.03 5.24 2.07
C GLN A 30 -10.39 4.76 2.54
N LYS A 31 -11.15 4.04 1.70
CA LYS A 31 -12.45 3.47 2.06
C LYS A 31 -12.34 2.12 2.76
N ILE A 32 -11.14 1.55 2.86
CA ILE A 32 -10.92 0.27 3.53
C ILE A 32 -11.40 0.37 4.99
N PRO A 33 -12.28 -0.53 5.45
CA PRO A 33 -12.79 -0.45 6.80
C PRO A 33 -11.69 -0.75 7.84
N ARG A 34 -11.84 -0.20 9.03
CA ARG A 34 -10.93 -0.38 10.17
C ARG A 34 -9.54 0.21 9.98
N LEU A 35 -9.31 0.94 8.89
CA LEU A 35 -8.05 1.63 8.61
C LEU A 35 -7.83 2.73 9.65
N ARG A 36 -6.69 2.71 10.35
CA ARG A 36 -6.33 3.71 11.35
C ARG A 36 -5.46 4.81 10.77
N SER A 37 -4.50 4.44 9.94
CA SER A 37 -3.66 5.41 9.25
C SER A 37 -3.21 4.87 7.90
N TYR A 38 -2.96 5.76 6.98
CA TYR A 38 -2.47 5.45 5.65
C TYR A 38 -1.38 6.46 5.35
N ARG A 39 -0.15 5.98 5.24
CA ARG A 39 1.02 6.81 4.96
C ARG A 39 1.77 6.27 3.78
N ILE A 40 2.39 7.15 3.03
CA ILE A 40 3.23 6.79 1.89
C ILE A 40 4.59 7.46 2.02
N SER A 41 5.59 6.89 1.34
CA SER A 41 6.89 7.54 1.22
C SER A 41 6.73 8.88 0.50
N ASP A 42 7.45 9.89 1.00
CA ASP A 42 7.47 11.24 0.43
C ASP A 42 8.81 11.41 -0.28
N GLY A 43 8.76 11.54 -1.60
CA GLY A 43 9.96 11.59 -2.42
C GLY A 43 10.59 10.21 -2.64
N PRO A 44 11.78 10.19 -3.24
CA PRO A 44 12.45 8.92 -3.59
C PRO A 44 12.80 8.08 -2.37
N VAL A 45 12.61 6.76 -2.49
CA VAL A 45 13.07 5.80 -1.49
C VAL A 45 14.52 5.47 -1.79
N GLN A 46 15.39 5.57 -0.79
CA GLN A 46 16.82 5.30 -0.94
C GLN A 46 17.15 3.97 -0.27
N ALA A 47 17.81 3.07 -0.99
CA ALA A 47 18.29 1.81 -0.45
C ALA A 47 19.70 1.99 0.11
N LEU A 48 19.90 1.70 1.39
CA LEU A 48 21.23 1.60 1.97
C LEU A 48 21.90 0.28 1.58
N ALA A 49 21.08 -0.73 1.28
CA ALA A 49 21.48 -2.02 0.77
C ALA A 49 20.30 -2.63 0.04
N GLY A 50 20.56 -3.43 -1.00
CA GLY A 50 19.50 -4.04 -1.79
C GLY A 50 18.86 -3.07 -2.78
N THR A 51 17.66 -3.41 -3.24
CA THR A 51 16.93 -2.65 -4.26
C THR A 51 15.83 -1.83 -3.63
N ALA A 52 15.79 -0.53 -3.91
CA ALA A 52 14.73 0.35 -3.43
C ALA A 52 13.44 0.13 -4.22
N PRO A 53 12.27 0.09 -3.55
CA PRO A 53 11.00 0.20 -4.26
C PRO A 53 10.80 1.63 -4.77
N TYR A 54 9.87 1.80 -5.70
CA TYR A 54 9.50 3.11 -6.20
C TYR A 54 8.69 3.91 -5.16
N LEU A 55 7.73 3.23 -4.51
CA LEU A 55 6.85 3.82 -3.51
C LEU A 55 6.60 2.81 -2.40
N VAL A 56 6.60 3.29 -1.15
CA VAL A 56 6.23 2.50 0.02
C VAL A 56 4.92 3.04 0.59
N ALA A 57 3.96 2.17 0.82
CA ALA A 57 2.72 2.51 1.51
C ALA A 57 2.61 1.69 2.79
N ILE A 58 2.18 2.33 3.87
CA ILE A 58 1.96 1.69 5.17
C ILE A 58 0.54 1.99 5.61
N LEU A 59 -0.28 0.94 5.71
CA LEU A 59 -1.64 1.01 6.22
C LEU A 59 -1.66 0.36 7.60
N SER A 60 -2.11 1.09 8.61
CA SER A 60 -2.09 0.62 9.99
C SER A 60 -3.49 0.27 10.48
N PHE A 61 -3.59 -0.82 11.22
CA PHE A 61 -4.82 -1.37 11.79
C PHE A 61 -4.56 -1.76 13.25
N ASP A 62 -5.61 -1.94 14.05
CA ASP A 62 -5.45 -2.32 15.45
C ASP A 62 -4.89 -3.73 15.61
N SER A 63 -5.25 -4.65 14.71
CA SER A 63 -4.88 -6.06 14.83
C SER A 63 -4.77 -6.74 13.46
N MET A 64 -4.11 -7.90 13.45
CA MET A 64 -4.07 -8.75 12.25
C MET A 64 -5.47 -9.25 11.86
N ALA A 65 -6.36 -9.49 12.84
CA ALA A 65 -7.73 -9.86 12.56
C ALA A 65 -8.47 -8.73 11.82
N ASP A 66 -8.21 -7.48 12.18
CA ASP A 66 -8.78 -6.33 11.47
C ASP A 66 -8.26 -6.22 10.03
N ILE A 67 -7.00 -6.53 9.79
CA ILE A 67 -6.45 -6.58 8.43
C ILE A 67 -7.17 -7.65 7.62
N SER A 68 -7.33 -8.86 8.18
CA SER A 68 -8.02 -9.95 7.47
C SER A 68 -9.46 -9.57 7.12
N ALA A 69 -10.19 -8.97 8.07
CA ALA A 69 -11.55 -8.52 7.83
C ALA A 69 -11.60 -7.40 6.78
N ALA A 70 -10.66 -6.46 6.84
CA ALA A 70 -10.57 -5.35 5.91
C ALA A 70 -10.30 -5.82 4.48
N LEU A 71 -9.37 -6.76 4.31
CA LEU A 71 -9.03 -7.31 2.98
C LEU A 71 -10.15 -8.17 2.41
N ALA A 72 -10.98 -8.79 3.27
CA ALA A 72 -12.14 -9.57 2.83
C ALA A 72 -13.35 -8.71 2.47
N SER A 73 -13.37 -7.44 2.89
CA SER A 73 -14.44 -6.52 2.58
C SER A 73 -14.49 -6.16 1.10
N SER A 74 -15.63 -5.65 0.63
CA SER A 74 -15.75 -5.19 -0.76
C SER A 74 -14.77 -4.05 -1.07
N GLU A 75 -14.56 -3.15 -0.11
CA GLU A 75 -13.62 -2.04 -0.26
C GLU A 75 -12.16 -2.52 -0.33
N GLY A 76 -11.80 -3.49 0.53
CA GLY A 76 -10.47 -4.10 0.50
C GLY A 76 -10.20 -4.85 -0.80
N GLN A 77 -11.19 -5.59 -1.29
CA GLN A 77 -11.08 -6.29 -2.56
C GLN A 77 -10.97 -5.32 -3.74
N ALA A 78 -11.70 -4.21 -3.70
CA ALA A 78 -11.60 -3.17 -4.74
C ALA A 78 -10.21 -2.55 -4.77
N ALA A 79 -9.64 -2.24 -3.61
CA ALA A 79 -8.29 -1.68 -3.52
C ALA A 79 -7.23 -2.66 -4.04
N ALA A 80 -7.34 -3.95 -3.69
CA ALA A 80 -6.43 -4.98 -4.17
C ALA A 80 -6.55 -5.18 -5.69
N ALA A 81 -7.78 -5.22 -6.21
CA ALA A 81 -8.01 -5.38 -7.64
C ALA A 81 -7.50 -4.19 -8.45
N ASP A 82 -7.50 -2.99 -7.87
CA ASP A 82 -7.05 -1.77 -8.55
C ASP A 82 -5.56 -1.77 -8.87
N LEU A 83 -4.75 -2.57 -8.16
CA LEU A 83 -3.31 -2.64 -8.40
C LEU A 83 -2.98 -2.97 -9.85
N ARG A 84 -3.78 -3.83 -10.50
CA ARG A 84 -3.58 -4.20 -11.91
C ARG A 84 -3.70 -3.02 -12.87
N ASN A 85 -4.36 -1.94 -12.45
CA ASN A 85 -4.61 -0.79 -13.30
C ASN A 85 -3.42 0.18 -13.36
N PHE A 86 -2.50 0.13 -12.39
CA PHE A 86 -1.40 1.10 -12.34
C PHE A 86 -0.05 0.54 -11.88
N ALA A 87 -0.03 -0.57 -11.15
CA ALA A 87 1.21 -1.12 -10.60
C ALA A 87 1.93 -1.98 -11.64
N SER A 88 2.38 -1.36 -12.74
CA SER A 88 2.98 -2.06 -13.89
C SER A 88 4.29 -2.77 -13.53
N GLY A 89 5.03 -2.26 -12.55
CA GLY A 89 6.26 -2.91 -12.06
C GLY A 89 5.99 -4.03 -11.05
N GLY A 90 4.73 -4.24 -10.68
CA GLY A 90 4.36 -5.19 -9.63
C GLY A 90 4.40 -4.56 -8.25
N ALA A 91 3.89 -5.30 -7.27
CA ALA A 91 3.89 -4.87 -5.88
C ALA A 91 4.12 -6.07 -4.96
N THR A 92 4.80 -5.83 -3.85
CA THR A 92 4.96 -6.80 -2.77
C THR A 92 4.10 -6.32 -1.60
N LEU A 93 3.20 -7.18 -1.14
CA LEU A 93 2.30 -6.88 -0.03
C LEU A 93 2.65 -7.76 1.14
N LEU A 94 2.90 -7.15 2.30
CA LEU A 94 3.29 -7.84 3.52
C LEU A 94 2.38 -7.39 4.66
N ILE A 95 2.00 -8.33 5.52
CA ILE A 95 1.26 -8.00 6.74
C ILE A 95 2.02 -8.53 7.95
N TYR A 96 2.02 -7.74 9.02
CA TYR A 96 2.74 -8.12 10.24
C TYR A 96 2.24 -7.30 11.42
N ASP A 97 2.43 -7.85 12.64
CA ASP A 97 2.28 -7.08 13.87
C ASP A 97 3.58 -6.35 14.17
N SER A 98 3.45 -5.09 14.57
CA SER A 98 4.59 -4.32 15.03
C SER A 98 4.68 -4.36 16.55
N LYS A 99 5.90 -4.31 17.07
CA LYS A 99 6.20 -4.40 18.48
C LYS A 99 7.10 -3.24 18.87
N SER A 100 6.70 -2.48 19.88
CA SER A 100 7.54 -1.42 20.44
C SER A 100 8.63 -2.02 21.34
N LEU A 101 9.83 -1.48 21.22
CA LEU A 101 10.97 -1.94 21.99
C LEU A 101 11.26 -0.98 23.16
#